data_c897cff36d009e52f7d8424b1ab5c37c
#
_entry.id   c897cff36d009e52f7d8424b1ab5c37c
#
_cell.length_a   1.000
_cell.length_b   1.000
_cell.length_c   1.000
_cell.angle_alpha   90.00
_cell.angle_beta   90.00
_cell.angle_gamma   90.00
#
_symmetry.space_group_name_H-M   'P 1'
#
loop_
_entity.id
_entity.type
_entity.pdbx_description
1 polymer ?
#
loop_
_entity_poly.entity_id
_entity_poly.type
_entity_poly.pdbx_seq_one_letter_code
_entity_poly.pdbx_strand_id
1 'polypeptide(L)'
;RKLNAVGDYFTTISAVVLSAIPVFVLAFLIKQLTGVYAFKNDWPSWARFPPLGYGDDTWILGVIPTGNTWEHLVQPVFVLASVSTAILARITRTSMLETMRMDHVRTARAKGLAEKQVMRRHVLRNAMIPVITVIGIDFGTMVGAAVLTETVFNLPGLGSQIVNSAKDQDLPVVLGLSLIVMLV
;
A
#
# COMPACT_ATOMS: atom_id res chain seq x y z
N ARG A 1 -3.70 10.41 -29.39
CA ARG A 1 -3.08 9.10 -29.04
C ARG A 1 -4.15 8.25 -28.39
N LYS A 2 -4.64 7.21 -29.07
CA LYS A 2 -5.59 6.26 -28.50
C LYS A 2 -4.84 5.57 -27.35
N LEU A 3 -5.08 6.01 -26.11
CA LEU A 3 -4.76 5.23 -24.94
C LEU A 3 -5.47 3.89 -25.11
N ASN A 4 -4.78 2.79 -24.88
CA ASN A 4 -5.37 1.46 -24.96
C ASN A 4 -6.57 1.42 -24.00
N ALA A 5 -7.77 1.65 -24.50
CA ALA A 5 -8.99 1.74 -23.72
C ALA A 5 -9.14 0.52 -22.78
N VAL A 6 -8.74 -0.67 -23.25
CA VAL A 6 -8.79 -1.92 -22.48
C VAL A 6 -7.85 -1.88 -21.26
N GLY A 7 -6.59 -1.43 -21.44
CA GLY A 7 -5.66 -1.30 -20.30
C GLY A 7 -6.12 -0.29 -19.27
N ASP A 8 -6.72 0.80 -19.73
CA ASP A 8 -7.27 1.86 -18.90
C ASP A 8 -8.48 1.40 -18.09
N TYR A 9 -9.38 0.63 -18.71
CA TYR A 9 -10.52 0.02 -18.01
C TYR A 9 -10.04 -1.03 -16.99
N PHE A 10 -9.08 -1.87 -17.36
CA PHE A 10 -8.56 -2.90 -16.46
C PHE A 10 -7.91 -2.30 -15.22
N THR A 11 -7.05 -1.30 -15.37
CA THR A 11 -6.40 -0.62 -14.23
C THR A 11 -7.41 0.12 -13.35
N THR A 12 -8.42 0.75 -13.95
CA THR A 12 -9.45 1.45 -13.18
C THR A 12 -10.34 0.49 -12.41
N ILE A 13 -10.80 -0.59 -13.06
CA ILE A 13 -11.64 -1.60 -12.41
C ILE A 13 -10.87 -2.31 -11.31
N SER A 14 -9.63 -2.72 -11.54
CA SER A 14 -8.80 -3.37 -10.50
C SER A 14 -8.56 -2.44 -9.31
N ALA A 15 -8.30 -1.16 -9.55
CA ALA A 15 -8.13 -0.17 -8.47
C ALA A 15 -9.42 0.01 -7.66
N VAL A 16 -10.60 0.04 -8.31
CA VAL A 16 -11.89 0.15 -7.61
C VAL A 16 -12.17 -1.11 -6.80
N VAL A 17 -11.96 -2.29 -7.37
CA VAL A 17 -12.18 -3.57 -6.67
C VAL A 17 -11.26 -3.68 -5.44
N LEU A 18 -9.96 -3.39 -5.60
CA LEU A 18 -9.01 -3.44 -4.48
C LEU A 18 -9.35 -2.42 -3.39
N SER A 19 -9.80 -1.22 -3.75
CA SER A 19 -10.18 -0.21 -2.77
C SER A 19 -11.51 -0.49 -2.06
N ALA A 20 -12.36 -1.34 -2.61
CA ALA A 20 -13.63 -1.72 -2.01
C ALA A 20 -13.51 -2.87 -1.00
N ILE A 21 -12.44 -3.66 -1.07
CA ILE A 21 -12.20 -4.79 -0.17
C ILE A 21 -11.54 -4.26 1.11
N PRO A 22 -12.10 -4.53 2.31
CA PRO A 22 -11.42 -4.21 3.56
C PRO A 22 -10.03 -4.87 3.64
N VAL A 23 -9.03 -4.13 4.13
CA VAL A 23 -7.63 -4.58 4.15
C VAL A 23 -7.43 -5.94 4.83
N PHE A 24 -8.14 -6.19 5.92
CA PHE A 24 -8.07 -7.48 6.64
C PHE A 24 -8.64 -8.66 5.84
N VAL A 25 -9.68 -8.41 5.02
CA VAL A 25 -10.24 -9.44 4.11
C VAL A 25 -9.23 -9.76 3.01
N LEU A 26 -8.61 -8.72 2.43
CA LEU A 26 -7.57 -8.91 1.43
C LEU A 26 -6.37 -9.65 2.01
N ALA A 27 -5.94 -9.30 3.23
CA ALA A 27 -4.88 -9.99 3.96
C ALA A 27 -5.20 -11.47 4.15
N PHE A 28 -6.42 -11.79 4.60
CA PHE A 28 -6.86 -13.17 4.78
C PHE A 28 -6.89 -13.95 3.48
N LEU A 29 -7.42 -13.37 2.40
CA LEU A 29 -7.49 -14.02 1.08
C LEU A 29 -6.09 -14.31 0.52
N ILE A 30 -5.15 -13.36 0.62
CA ILE A 30 -3.78 -13.55 0.15
C ILE A 30 -3.08 -14.61 0.98
N LYS A 31 -3.20 -14.57 2.30
CA LYS A 31 -2.68 -15.58 3.20
C LYS A 31 -3.19 -16.97 2.87
N GLN A 32 -4.49 -17.13 2.61
CA GLN A 32 -5.06 -18.41 2.23
C GLN A 32 -4.56 -18.90 0.88
N LEU A 33 -4.49 -18.02 -0.11
CA LEU A 33 -4.12 -18.38 -1.46
C LEU A 33 -2.62 -18.74 -1.57
N THR A 34 -1.73 -17.84 -1.15
CA THR A 34 -0.28 -17.98 -1.35
C THR A 34 0.43 -18.66 -0.18
N GLY A 35 -0.20 -18.66 1.00
CA GLY A 35 0.28 -19.39 2.16
C GLY A 35 -0.30 -20.81 2.20
N VAL A 36 -1.55 -20.96 2.61
CA VAL A 36 -2.12 -22.29 2.91
C VAL A 36 -2.34 -23.12 1.64
N TYR A 37 -3.03 -22.55 0.63
CA TYR A 37 -3.40 -23.30 -0.58
C TYR A 37 -2.18 -23.62 -1.46
N ALA A 38 -1.24 -22.69 -1.59
CA ALA A 38 -0.02 -22.88 -2.36
C ALA A 38 0.89 -23.97 -1.79
N PHE A 39 1.01 -24.05 -0.45
CA PHE A 39 1.75 -25.14 0.20
C PHE A 39 1.04 -26.49 0.05
N LYS A 40 -0.30 -26.53 0.16
CA LYS A 40 -1.10 -27.75 0.03
C LYS A 40 -1.05 -28.35 -1.39
N ASN A 41 -0.92 -27.53 -2.42
CA ASN A 41 -0.94 -27.97 -3.82
C ASN A 41 0.45 -27.89 -4.49
N ASP A 42 1.52 -27.86 -3.74
CA ASP A 42 2.90 -27.87 -4.22
C ASP A 42 3.20 -26.85 -5.34
N TRP A 43 2.70 -25.64 -5.15
CA TRP A 43 3.01 -24.55 -6.09
C TRP A 43 4.51 -24.28 -6.16
N PRO A 44 5.01 -23.65 -7.23
CA PRO A 44 6.43 -23.29 -7.35
C PRO A 44 6.90 -22.49 -6.13
N SER A 45 8.14 -22.70 -5.70
CA SER A 45 8.70 -22.07 -4.49
C SER A 45 8.58 -20.55 -4.45
N TRP A 46 8.69 -19.89 -5.60
CA TRP A 46 8.54 -18.44 -5.75
C TRP A 46 7.10 -17.92 -5.48
N ALA A 47 6.10 -18.79 -5.48
CA ALA A 47 4.69 -18.46 -5.21
C ALA A 47 4.18 -18.96 -3.86
N ARG A 48 5.05 -19.64 -3.07
CA ARG A 48 4.74 -20.13 -1.73
C ARG A 48 5.37 -19.21 -0.70
N PHE A 49 4.55 -18.55 0.09
CA PHE A 49 5.02 -17.68 1.16
C PHE A 49 4.51 -18.20 2.50
N PRO A 50 5.34 -18.22 3.57
CA PRO A 50 4.91 -18.65 4.89
C PRO A 50 3.67 -17.85 5.34
N PRO A 51 2.58 -18.54 5.75
CA PRO A 51 1.31 -17.86 6.05
C PRO A 51 1.28 -17.16 7.41
N LEU A 52 2.22 -17.50 8.30
CA LEU A 52 2.28 -17.02 9.67
C LEU A 52 3.71 -16.88 10.15
N GLY A 53 3.91 -15.99 11.11
CA GLY A 53 5.17 -15.83 11.83
C GLY A 53 6.10 -14.82 11.17
N TYR A 54 7.33 -14.80 11.68
CA TYR A 54 8.28 -13.73 11.43
C TYR A 54 9.60 -14.19 10.81
N GLY A 55 9.83 -15.50 10.74
CA GLY A 55 11.12 -16.07 10.33
C GLY A 55 12.17 -16.04 11.44
N ASP A 56 13.43 -16.18 11.05
CA ASP A 56 14.56 -16.10 11.98
C ASP A 56 14.81 -14.65 12.37
N ASP A 57 15.04 -14.40 13.67
CA ASP A 57 15.24 -13.06 14.27
C ASP A 57 16.59 -12.40 13.90
N THR A 58 16.99 -12.51 12.64
CA THR A 58 18.25 -11.91 12.19
C THR A 58 18.01 -10.58 11.50
N TRP A 59 18.45 -9.49 12.13
CA TRP A 59 18.31 -8.12 11.60
C TRP A 59 19.68 -7.46 11.50
N ILE A 60 19.96 -6.80 10.38
CA ILE A 60 21.11 -5.91 10.27
C ILE A 60 20.68 -4.52 10.74
N LEU A 61 21.38 -3.98 11.76
CA LEU A 61 21.09 -2.67 12.37
C LEU A 61 19.67 -2.51 12.90
N GLY A 62 18.97 -3.62 13.19
CA GLY A 62 17.59 -3.60 13.68
C GLY A 62 16.53 -3.13 12.68
N VAL A 63 16.89 -2.88 11.41
CA VAL A 63 15.99 -2.34 10.38
C VAL A 63 15.87 -3.24 9.17
N ILE A 64 16.97 -3.86 8.74
CA ILE A 64 17.00 -4.68 7.52
C ILE A 64 16.85 -6.16 7.92
N PRO A 65 15.74 -6.82 7.56
CA PRO A 65 15.56 -8.24 7.83
C PRO A 65 16.51 -9.07 6.98
N THR A 66 17.11 -10.09 7.59
CA THR A 66 18.00 -11.05 6.94
C THR A 66 17.44 -12.46 7.03
N GLY A 67 17.92 -13.35 6.16
CA GLY A 67 17.45 -14.73 6.15
C GLY A 67 16.02 -14.88 5.64
N ASN A 68 15.23 -15.75 6.27
CA ASN A 68 13.87 -16.12 5.85
C ASN A 68 12.82 -15.04 6.17
N THR A 69 13.17 -13.99 6.90
CA THR A 69 12.26 -12.93 7.33
C THR A 69 11.61 -12.23 6.12
N TRP A 70 12.34 -12.07 5.00
CA TRP A 70 11.80 -11.50 3.78
C TRP A 70 10.59 -12.25 3.22
N GLU A 71 10.61 -13.57 3.27
CA GLU A 71 9.51 -14.40 2.77
C GLU A 71 8.23 -14.18 3.57
N HIS A 72 8.36 -13.95 4.87
CA HIS A 72 7.24 -13.66 5.78
C HIS A 72 6.68 -12.24 5.60
N LEU A 73 7.51 -11.28 5.19
CA LEU A 73 7.09 -9.88 5.01
C LEU A 73 6.45 -9.59 3.65
N VAL A 74 6.69 -10.42 2.63
CA VAL A 74 6.16 -10.19 1.27
C VAL A 74 4.64 -10.06 1.26
N GLN A 75 3.91 -10.95 1.92
CA GLN A 75 2.45 -10.93 1.95
C GLN A 75 1.89 -9.68 2.66
N PRO A 76 2.30 -9.37 3.91
CA PRO A 76 1.85 -8.17 4.62
C PRO A 76 2.14 -6.87 3.86
N VAL A 77 3.36 -6.75 3.33
CA VAL A 77 3.77 -5.57 2.54
C VAL A 77 2.94 -5.45 1.26
N PHE A 78 2.71 -6.55 0.55
CA PHE A 78 1.89 -6.55 -0.65
C PHE A 78 0.45 -6.12 -0.36
N VAL A 79 -0.14 -6.59 0.74
CA VAL A 79 -1.50 -6.21 1.16
C VAL A 79 -1.60 -4.71 1.41
N LEU A 80 -0.72 -4.15 2.23
CA LEU A 80 -0.72 -2.72 2.55
C LEU A 80 -0.44 -1.87 1.31
N ALA A 81 0.58 -2.22 0.53
CA ALA A 81 0.96 -1.50 -0.67
C ALA A 81 -0.13 -1.53 -1.76
N SER A 82 -0.88 -2.62 -1.91
CA SER A 82 -1.89 -2.75 -2.97
C SER A 82 -3.05 -1.79 -2.76
N VAL A 83 -3.52 -1.60 -1.53
CA VAL A 83 -4.61 -0.68 -1.19
C VAL A 83 -4.19 0.77 -1.44
N SER A 84 -3.05 1.18 -0.89
CA SER A 84 -2.50 2.53 -1.08
C SER A 84 -2.20 2.83 -2.55
N THR A 85 -1.60 1.87 -3.27
CA THR A 85 -1.31 2.03 -4.70
C THR A 85 -2.59 2.24 -5.52
N ALA A 86 -3.68 1.52 -5.20
CA ALA A 86 -4.96 1.66 -5.89
C ALA A 86 -5.55 3.07 -5.72
N ILE A 87 -5.49 3.62 -4.51
CA ILE A 87 -5.97 4.98 -4.20
C ILE A 87 -5.12 6.02 -4.92
N LEU A 88 -3.79 5.93 -4.78
CA LEU A 88 -2.85 6.87 -5.37
C LEU A 88 -2.89 6.87 -6.89
N ALA A 89 -2.99 5.70 -7.52
CA ALA A 89 -3.11 5.58 -8.97
C ALA A 89 -4.36 6.30 -9.50
N ARG A 90 -5.51 6.14 -8.82
CA ARG A 90 -6.76 6.80 -9.19
C ARG A 90 -6.65 8.32 -9.05
N ILE A 91 -6.13 8.82 -7.92
CA ILE A 91 -5.99 10.25 -7.68
C ILE A 91 -5.00 10.87 -8.65
N THR A 92 -3.84 10.23 -8.86
CA THR A 92 -2.84 10.70 -9.82
C THR A 92 -3.43 10.83 -11.22
N ARG A 93 -4.19 9.83 -11.66
CA ARG A 93 -4.85 9.87 -12.97
C ARG A 93 -5.84 11.04 -13.08
N THR A 94 -6.73 11.20 -12.11
CA THR A 94 -7.72 12.28 -12.10
C THR A 94 -7.05 13.64 -12.11
N SER A 95 -6.08 13.86 -11.23
CA SER A 95 -5.33 15.11 -11.13
C SER A 95 -4.54 15.43 -12.42
N MET A 96 -3.96 14.42 -13.07
CA MET A 96 -3.29 14.59 -14.36
C MET A 96 -4.27 15.01 -15.45
N LEU A 97 -5.46 14.38 -15.55
CA LEU A 97 -6.47 14.69 -16.54
C LEU A 97 -7.05 16.10 -16.34
N GLU A 98 -7.28 16.52 -15.10
CA GLU A 98 -7.74 17.87 -14.77
C GLU A 98 -6.68 18.91 -15.13
N THR A 99 -5.43 18.70 -14.71
CA THR A 99 -4.33 19.63 -14.99
C THR A 99 -4.09 19.81 -16.49
N MET A 100 -4.22 18.74 -17.30
CA MET A 100 -4.06 18.83 -18.76
C MET A 100 -5.06 19.76 -19.44
N ARG A 101 -6.21 20.04 -18.81
CA ARG A 101 -7.27 20.92 -19.32
C ARG A 101 -7.10 22.38 -18.88
N MET A 102 -6.18 22.67 -17.97
CA MET A 102 -5.96 24.01 -17.42
C MET A 102 -5.34 24.96 -18.47
N ASP A 103 -5.65 26.24 -18.37
CA ASP A 103 -5.23 27.25 -19.33
C ASP A 103 -3.72 27.44 -19.43
N HIS A 104 -3.00 27.28 -18.32
CA HIS A 104 -1.54 27.35 -18.35
C HIS A 104 -0.89 26.27 -19.23
N VAL A 105 -1.52 25.08 -19.31
CA VAL A 105 -1.07 24.00 -20.19
C VAL A 105 -1.41 24.31 -21.65
N ARG A 106 -2.58 24.88 -21.90
CA ARG A 106 -2.98 25.34 -23.25
C ARG A 106 -2.03 26.45 -23.75
N THR A 107 -1.70 27.41 -22.90
CA THR A 107 -0.73 28.46 -23.18
C THR A 107 0.68 27.90 -23.47
N ALA A 108 1.13 26.91 -22.73
CA ALA A 108 2.41 26.27 -22.96
C ALA A 108 2.48 25.57 -24.33
N ARG A 109 1.39 24.91 -24.74
CA ARG A 109 1.27 24.32 -26.08
C ARG A 109 1.22 25.39 -27.18
N ALA A 110 0.49 26.47 -26.95
CA ALA A 110 0.41 27.60 -27.90
C ALA A 110 1.77 28.27 -28.15
N LYS A 111 2.66 28.25 -27.15
CA LYS A 111 4.06 28.73 -27.27
C LYS A 111 4.98 27.76 -28.03
N GLY A 112 4.47 26.63 -28.55
CA GLY A 112 5.22 25.68 -29.34
C GLY A 112 6.12 24.75 -28.54
N LEU A 113 5.92 24.61 -27.21
CA LEU A 113 6.70 23.68 -26.41
C LEU A 113 6.40 22.23 -26.81
N ALA A 114 7.45 21.39 -26.84
CA ALA A 114 7.32 19.96 -27.12
C ALA A 114 6.39 19.29 -26.08
N GLU A 115 5.50 18.40 -26.51
CA GLU A 115 4.49 17.77 -25.64
C GLU A 115 5.13 17.05 -24.42
N LYS A 116 6.30 16.44 -24.61
CA LYS A 116 7.06 15.81 -23.50
C LYS A 116 7.45 16.84 -22.43
N GLN A 117 7.81 18.05 -22.84
CA GLN A 117 8.19 19.13 -21.93
C GLN A 117 6.95 19.70 -21.22
N VAL A 118 5.84 19.87 -21.96
CA VAL A 118 4.55 20.29 -21.39
C VAL A 118 4.10 19.28 -20.32
N MET A 119 4.11 17.99 -20.63
CA MET A 119 3.71 16.95 -19.68
C MET A 119 4.57 16.92 -18.42
N ARG A 120 5.90 16.95 -18.56
CA ARG A 120 6.80 16.80 -17.41
C ARG A 120 6.87 18.05 -16.55
N ARG A 121 6.93 19.26 -17.18
CA ARG A 121 7.19 20.52 -16.47
C ARG A 121 5.91 21.25 -16.03
N HIS A 122 4.84 21.16 -16.81
CA HIS A 122 3.61 21.91 -16.58
C HIS A 122 2.49 21.03 -16.02
N VAL A 123 2.31 19.82 -16.55
CA VAL A 123 1.22 18.94 -16.10
C VAL A 123 1.63 18.17 -14.86
N LEU A 124 2.68 17.32 -14.92
CA LEU A 124 3.05 16.43 -13.83
C LEU A 124 3.33 17.20 -12.53
N ARG A 125 4.09 18.30 -12.61
CA ARG A 125 4.45 19.08 -11.42
C ARG A 125 3.23 19.60 -10.67
N ASN A 126 2.24 20.11 -11.38
CA ASN A 126 1.01 20.65 -10.78
C ASN A 126 0.06 19.52 -10.34
N ALA A 127 -0.04 18.45 -11.12
CA ALA A 127 -0.84 17.30 -10.79
C ALA A 127 -0.36 16.55 -9.54
N MET A 128 0.93 16.65 -9.19
CA MET A 128 1.47 16.01 -7.99
C MET A 128 1.10 16.71 -6.68
N ILE A 129 0.62 17.94 -6.70
CA ILE A 129 0.26 18.67 -5.48
C ILE A 129 -0.81 17.91 -4.67
N PRO A 130 -2.01 17.60 -5.21
CA PRO A 130 -3.00 16.82 -4.48
C PRO A 130 -2.54 15.38 -4.19
N VAL A 131 -1.69 14.79 -5.04
CA VAL A 131 -1.16 13.44 -4.83
C VAL A 131 -0.28 13.39 -3.58
N ILE A 132 0.64 14.34 -3.42
CA ILE A 132 1.53 14.42 -2.24
C ILE A 132 0.71 14.64 -0.96
N THR A 133 -0.33 15.46 -1.02
CA THR A 133 -1.23 15.67 0.12
C THR A 133 -1.89 14.35 0.55
N VAL A 134 -2.39 13.58 -0.43
CA VAL A 134 -3.02 12.28 -0.14
C VAL A 134 -2.01 11.26 0.35
N ILE A 135 -0.77 11.23 -0.16
CA ILE A 135 0.31 10.38 0.38
C ILE A 135 0.52 10.66 1.87
N GLY A 136 0.56 11.94 2.27
CA GLY A 136 0.72 12.30 3.68
C GLY A 136 -0.43 11.79 4.57
N ILE A 137 -1.68 11.89 4.09
CA ILE A 137 -2.86 11.37 4.81
C ILE A 137 -2.85 9.85 4.84
N ASP A 138 -2.53 9.21 3.70
CA ASP A 138 -2.51 7.75 3.56
C ASP A 138 -1.46 7.11 4.49
N PHE A 139 -0.32 7.76 4.67
CA PHE A 139 0.71 7.29 5.60
C PHE A 139 0.17 7.12 7.02
N GLY A 140 -0.60 8.08 7.53
CA GLY A 140 -1.25 7.97 8.85
C GLY A 140 -2.30 6.84 8.89
N THR A 141 -3.08 6.64 7.81
CA THR A 141 -4.09 5.56 7.75
C THR A 141 -3.45 4.18 7.62
N MET A 142 -2.28 4.07 6.96
CA MET A 142 -1.52 2.82 6.86
C MET A 142 -1.08 2.29 8.22
N VAL A 143 -0.76 3.17 9.18
CA VAL A 143 -0.41 2.76 10.55
C VAL A 143 -1.58 2.02 11.21
N GLY A 144 -2.80 2.53 11.07
CA GLY A 144 -4.00 1.84 11.56
C GLY A 144 -4.28 0.49 10.85
N ALA A 145 -4.08 0.45 9.53
CA ALA A 145 -4.24 -0.77 8.74
C ALA A 145 -3.15 -1.83 9.07
N ALA A 146 -1.95 -1.39 9.44
CA ALA A 146 -0.86 -2.27 9.84
C ALA A 146 -1.21 -3.10 11.09
N VAL A 147 -1.92 -2.52 12.06
CA VAL A 147 -2.39 -3.24 13.27
C VAL A 147 -3.19 -4.50 12.90
N LEU A 148 -4.14 -4.35 11.97
CA LEU A 148 -4.97 -5.47 11.51
C LEU A 148 -4.14 -6.48 10.69
N THR A 149 -3.23 -6.00 9.87
CA THR A 149 -2.34 -6.84 9.06
C THR A 149 -1.39 -7.65 9.94
N GLU A 150 -0.76 -7.04 10.95
CA GLU A 150 0.06 -7.73 11.95
C GLU A 150 -0.72 -8.86 12.65
N THR A 151 -1.96 -8.59 13.03
CA THR A 151 -2.81 -9.60 13.70
C THR A 151 -3.14 -10.76 12.75
N VAL A 152 -3.46 -10.50 11.48
CA VAL A 152 -3.79 -11.55 10.50
C VAL A 152 -2.59 -12.45 10.20
N PHE A 153 -1.39 -11.87 10.07
CA PHE A 153 -0.16 -12.60 9.75
C PHE A 153 0.60 -13.07 10.99
N ASN A 154 0.10 -12.76 12.20
CA ASN A 154 0.74 -13.07 13.48
C ASN A 154 2.19 -12.54 13.55
N LEU A 155 2.36 -11.29 13.17
CA LEU A 155 3.64 -10.59 13.24
C LEU A 155 3.81 -9.94 14.63
N PRO A 156 5.01 -10.01 15.24
CA PRO A 156 5.29 -9.36 16.51
C PRO A 156 5.53 -7.86 16.28
N GLY A 157 4.46 -7.08 16.24
CA GLY A 157 4.51 -5.64 16.04
C GLY A 157 3.76 -4.87 17.14
N LEU A 158 3.83 -3.53 17.08
CA LEU A 158 3.14 -2.65 18.03
C LEU A 158 1.63 -2.85 18.00
N GLY A 159 1.06 -3.06 16.82
CA GLY A 159 -0.37 -3.28 16.66
C GLY A 159 -0.84 -4.61 17.28
N SER A 160 -0.10 -5.69 17.04
CA SER A 160 -0.41 -6.98 17.65
C SER A 160 -0.29 -6.93 19.18
N GLN A 161 0.69 -6.17 19.71
CA GLN A 161 0.84 -5.97 21.15
C GLN A 161 -0.34 -5.19 21.74
N ILE A 162 -0.82 -4.12 21.06
CA ILE A 162 -2.02 -3.37 21.49
C ILE A 162 -3.22 -4.31 21.56
N VAL A 163 -3.45 -5.12 20.53
CA VAL A 163 -4.58 -6.06 20.49
C VAL A 163 -4.51 -7.10 21.61
N ASN A 164 -3.33 -7.66 21.88
CA ASN A 164 -3.15 -8.64 22.93
C ASN A 164 -3.34 -8.01 24.32
N SER A 165 -2.72 -6.85 24.60
CA SER A 165 -2.89 -6.13 25.86
C SER A 165 -4.35 -5.69 26.09
N ALA A 166 -5.09 -5.37 25.01
CA ALA A 166 -6.52 -5.08 25.12
C ALA A 166 -7.34 -6.31 25.52
N LYS A 167 -7.00 -7.52 25.00
CA LYS A 167 -7.64 -8.76 25.40
C LYS A 167 -7.35 -9.10 26.87
N ASP A 168 -6.13 -8.81 27.32
CA ASP A 168 -5.68 -9.04 28.70
C ASP A 168 -6.16 -7.93 29.66
N GLN A 169 -6.89 -6.94 29.16
CA GLN A 169 -7.41 -5.78 29.88
C GLN A 169 -6.31 -4.90 30.54
N ASP A 170 -5.11 -4.92 29.96
CA ASP A 170 -3.97 -4.10 30.42
C ASP A 170 -4.07 -2.69 29.82
N LEU A 171 -4.91 -1.84 30.42
CA LEU A 171 -5.14 -0.48 29.97
C LEU A 171 -3.88 0.41 29.94
N PRO A 172 -2.96 0.35 30.93
CA PRO A 172 -1.72 1.13 30.88
C PRO A 172 -0.88 0.86 29.63
N VAL A 173 -0.72 -0.41 29.26
CA VAL A 173 0.06 -0.79 28.07
C VAL A 173 -0.67 -0.36 26.78
N VAL A 174 -1.98 -0.57 26.70
CA VAL A 174 -2.79 -0.13 25.54
C VAL A 174 -2.67 1.38 25.33
N LEU A 175 -2.81 2.18 26.40
CA LEU A 175 -2.70 3.64 26.31
C LEU A 175 -1.28 4.07 25.91
N GLY A 176 -0.25 3.50 26.52
CA GLY A 176 1.15 3.81 26.21
C GLY A 176 1.51 3.52 24.75
N LEU A 177 1.17 2.33 24.26
CA LEU A 177 1.43 1.95 22.87
C LEU A 177 0.61 2.77 21.88
N SER A 178 -0.66 3.09 22.22
CA SER A 178 -1.49 3.94 21.35
C SER A 178 -0.94 5.35 21.22
N LEU A 179 -0.37 5.91 22.28
CA LEU A 179 0.31 7.21 22.24
C LEU A 179 1.55 7.16 21.32
N ILE A 180 2.34 6.09 21.40
CA ILE A 180 3.51 5.92 20.51
C ILE A 180 3.06 5.87 19.05
N VAL A 181 2.03 5.09 18.74
CA VAL A 181 1.47 4.98 17.38
C VAL A 181 0.91 6.30 16.87
N MET A 182 0.36 7.14 17.77
CA MET A 182 -0.18 8.47 17.42
C MET A 182 0.90 9.50 17.09
N LEU A 183 2.11 9.31 17.59
CA LEU A 183 3.24 10.22 17.35
C LEU A 183 3.97 9.96 16.03
N VAL A 184 3.71 8.84 15.39
CA VAL A 184 4.27 8.45 14.08
C VAL A 184 3.40 8.99 12.95
#